data_fd28eb1dba3f2feee3d319209327e9ce
#
_entry.id   fd28eb1dba3f2feee3d319209327e9ce
#
_cell.length_a   1.000
_cell.length_b   1.000
_cell.length_c   1.000
_cell.angle_alpha   90.00
_cell.angle_beta   90.00
_cell.angle_gamma   90.00
#
_symmetry.space_group_name_H-M   'P 1'
#
loop_
_entity.id
_entity.type
_entity.pdbx_description
1 polymer ?
#
loop_
_entity_poly.entity_id
_entity_poly.type
_entity_poly.pdbx_seq_one_letter_code
_entity_poly.pdbx_strand_id
1 'polypeptide(L)'
;MKHLNKLFVSMLMIAGLSANAQDVNNPWAISFGANAVDTRPSAGARDFNLKDHFSQFFDVKDNWNILPSVSYLTVARNVGGNFSFGVTGSVNKIDKWVEWTGPTPNATKVVDLGGKMYYGVDGKIGYSLKSLIGTKWFDPSVHIGGGYTFLGKESAGTANAGAGVTFWFSENVGLSLSSTYKKAFTDRVFVNSNNFEVPSVFQHMAGLTFQFGGKDTDGDGIYDKDDACIDVPGLKEFQGCPDTDGDGIQDKDDACPSEAGSKEMNGCPDRDGDGVADKDDACPDTAGLVNLQGCPDTDGDGIADVKDKCPTVAGPRDNAGCPWPDTDGDSVLDKDDKCPDVRGTVANNGCPEVSEDVMKKLNDYAKTILFDTNKATFQQRTYPVLEAMTAILKEYPGSNFSIEGHTDADGKDTANQTLSENRAAAVKAYLIEKGIAEGRLSSKGFGESVPVATNKTKAGKALNRRVEVKLVP
;
A
#
# COMPACT_ATOMS: atom_id res chain seq x y z
N MET A 1 15.46 -63.73 10.61
CA MET A 1 15.60 -62.47 11.44
C MET A 1 16.54 -61.43 10.86
N LYS A 2 17.79 -61.76 10.42
CA LYS A 2 18.74 -60.77 9.87
C LYS A 2 18.28 -60.03 8.60
N HIS A 3 17.43 -60.64 7.79
CA HIS A 3 16.90 -60.01 6.56
C HIS A 3 15.66 -59.12 6.79
N LEU A 4 14.85 -59.44 7.82
CA LEU A 4 13.67 -58.65 8.20
C LEU A 4 14.08 -57.31 8.80
N ASN A 5 15.16 -57.27 9.63
CA ASN A 5 15.70 -56.02 10.16
C ASN A 5 16.32 -55.11 9.11
N LYS A 6 16.89 -55.68 8.02
CA LYS A 6 17.39 -54.89 6.89
C LYS A 6 16.26 -54.29 6.03
N LEU A 7 15.15 -54.98 5.90
CA LEU A 7 13.97 -54.49 5.21
C LEU A 7 13.30 -53.33 6.00
N PHE A 8 13.25 -53.46 7.33
CA PHE A 8 12.78 -52.37 8.22
C PHE A 8 13.65 -51.12 8.18
N VAL A 9 14.98 -51.30 8.19
CA VAL A 9 15.93 -50.15 8.13
C VAL A 9 15.88 -49.45 6.75
N SER A 10 15.73 -50.24 5.68
CA SER A 10 15.60 -49.66 4.32
C SER A 10 14.27 -48.93 4.13
N MET A 11 13.18 -49.36 4.75
CA MET A 11 11.90 -48.65 4.74
C MET A 11 11.94 -47.35 5.55
N LEU A 12 12.68 -47.34 6.66
CA LEU A 12 12.91 -46.13 7.48
C LEU A 12 13.78 -45.06 6.76
N MET A 13 14.72 -45.46 5.89
CA MET A 13 15.56 -44.54 5.13
C MET A 13 14.83 -43.86 3.95
N ILE A 14 13.72 -44.44 3.47
CA ILE A 14 12.89 -43.84 2.42
C ILE A 14 11.92 -42.78 3.00
N ALA A 15 11.71 -42.80 4.34
CA ALA A 15 10.79 -41.91 5.05
C ALA A 15 11.45 -40.60 5.54
N GLY A 16 12.66 -40.29 5.10
CA GLY A 16 13.38 -39.08 5.51
C GLY A 16 13.03 -37.87 4.67
N LEU A 17 11.76 -37.48 4.61
CA LEU A 17 11.34 -36.21 4.01
C LEU A 17 10.08 -35.70 4.72
N SER A 18 10.19 -34.48 5.25
CA SER A 18 9.18 -33.55 5.75
C SER A 18 7.85 -34.15 6.24
N ALA A 19 7.66 -34.12 7.54
CA ALA A 19 6.54 -34.72 8.25
C ALA A 19 5.47 -33.69 8.60
N ASN A 20 4.25 -33.95 8.21
CA ASN A 20 3.06 -33.21 8.60
C ASN A 20 1.79 -34.10 8.67
N ALA A 21 0.85 -33.81 9.60
CA ALA A 21 -0.23 -34.69 10.11
C ALA A 21 -1.20 -35.34 9.10
N GLN A 22 -1.69 -36.62 9.38
CA GLN A 22 -2.57 -37.38 8.51
C GLN A 22 -4.00 -36.83 8.46
N ASP A 23 -4.13 -35.81 7.65
CA ASP A 23 -5.40 -35.26 7.20
C ASP A 23 -5.36 -35.13 5.68
N VAL A 24 -6.15 -34.28 5.10
CA VAL A 24 -6.09 -34.01 3.66
C VAL A 24 -4.73 -33.42 3.26
N ASN A 25 -4.00 -32.79 4.19
CA ASN A 25 -2.66 -32.22 3.98
C ASN A 25 -1.58 -33.31 4.03
N ASN A 26 -1.69 -34.25 5.00
CA ASN A 26 -0.72 -35.31 5.22
C ASN A 26 -1.38 -36.66 5.05
N PRO A 27 -1.63 -37.11 3.81
CA PRO A 27 -2.47 -38.24 3.57
C PRO A 27 -1.87 -39.58 4.02
N TRP A 28 -0.56 -39.65 4.25
CA TRP A 28 0.09 -40.90 4.62
C TRP A 28 0.40 -40.99 6.12
N ALA A 29 0.26 -42.22 6.69
CA ALA A 29 0.74 -42.52 8.03
C ALA A 29 1.49 -43.82 8.09
N ILE A 30 2.50 -43.88 8.93
CA ILE A 30 3.19 -45.11 9.34
C ILE A 30 3.06 -45.23 10.83
N SER A 31 2.57 -46.40 11.29
CA SER A 31 2.49 -46.72 12.72
C SER A 31 3.26 -48.00 13.00
N PHE A 32 4.03 -48.02 14.05
CA PHE A 32 4.77 -49.20 14.48
C PHE A 32 4.92 -49.25 16.00
N GLY A 33 5.04 -50.44 16.54
CA GLY A 33 5.13 -50.63 17.97
C GLY A 33 4.96 -52.09 18.39
N ALA A 34 4.55 -52.28 19.62
CA ALA A 34 4.28 -53.59 20.18
C ALA A 34 2.84 -54.04 19.94
N ASN A 35 2.64 -55.34 19.77
CA ASN A 35 1.31 -55.94 19.74
C ASN A 35 1.17 -57.03 20.80
N ALA A 36 -0.05 -57.23 21.22
CA ALA A 36 -0.46 -58.34 22.08
C ALA A 36 -1.62 -59.11 21.43
N VAL A 37 -1.59 -60.41 21.52
CA VAL A 37 -2.66 -61.27 21.05
C VAL A 37 -3.34 -61.92 22.26
N ASP A 38 -4.61 -61.60 22.44
CA ASP A 38 -5.48 -62.19 23.45
C ASP A 38 -6.27 -63.38 22.83
N THR A 39 -5.99 -64.55 23.31
CA THR A 39 -6.57 -65.82 22.78
C THR A 39 -7.88 -66.23 23.46
N ARG A 40 -8.35 -65.48 24.42
CA ARG A 40 -9.60 -65.82 25.16
C ARG A 40 -10.85 -65.90 24.29
N PRO A 41 -11.04 -65.03 23.24
CA PRO A 41 -12.22 -65.18 22.37
C PRO A 41 -12.33 -66.50 21.66
N SER A 42 -11.22 -67.24 21.58
CA SER A 42 -11.17 -68.55 20.92
C SER A 42 -11.64 -69.72 21.83
N ALA A 43 -11.79 -69.45 23.14
CA ALA A 43 -11.92 -70.47 24.18
C ALA A 43 -13.26 -71.18 24.24
N GLY A 44 -14.18 -71.15 23.26
CA GLY A 44 -15.43 -71.78 23.45
C GLY A 44 -16.28 -72.14 22.24
N ALA A 45 -16.81 -73.35 22.21
CA ALA A 45 -17.77 -73.85 21.24
C ALA A 45 -19.22 -73.44 21.55
N ARG A 46 -19.45 -72.49 22.44
CA ARG A 46 -20.80 -72.05 22.77
C ARG A 46 -20.82 -70.52 22.75
N ASP A 47 -21.73 -69.99 22.00
CA ASP A 47 -22.17 -68.60 21.91
C ASP A 47 -21.21 -67.58 22.50
N PHE A 48 -20.29 -67.04 21.67
CA PHE A 48 -19.40 -65.98 22.06
C PHE A 48 -20.20 -64.83 22.72
N ASN A 49 -20.07 -64.72 24.04
CA ASN A 49 -20.69 -63.67 24.82
C ASN A 49 -19.72 -62.51 25.04
N LEU A 50 -19.90 -61.44 24.31
CA LEU A 50 -19.06 -60.26 24.38
C LEU A 50 -18.91 -59.73 25.81
N LYS A 51 -20.00 -59.87 26.63
CA LYS A 51 -20.00 -59.42 28.03
C LYS A 51 -19.01 -60.25 28.87
N ASP A 52 -18.92 -61.54 28.67
CA ASP A 52 -18.00 -62.42 29.44
C ASP A 52 -16.54 -62.14 29.06
N HIS A 53 -16.30 -61.84 27.76
CA HIS A 53 -14.95 -61.41 27.33
C HIS A 53 -14.52 -60.08 27.97
N PHE A 54 -15.39 -59.08 27.95
CA PHE A 54 -15.08 -57.78 28.56
C PHE A 54 -14.88 -57.81 30.07
N SER A 55 -15.44 -58.81 30.78
CA SER A 55 -15.21 -58.98 32.22
C SER A 55 -13.75 -59.26 32.59
N GLN A 56 -12.94 -59.78 31.66
CA GLN A 56 -11.50 -60.06 31.83
C GLN A 56 -10.63 -59.49 30.71
N PHE A 57 -11.11 -58.46 30.05
CA PHE A 57 -10.43 -57.87 28.91
C PHE A 57 -9.00 -57.37 29.25
N PHE A 58 -8.76 -56.94 30.48
CA PHE A 58 -7.47 -56.50 30.97
C PHE A 58 -6.71 -57.57 31.79
N ASP A 59 -7.05 -58.83 31.68
CA ASP A 59 -6.26 -59.89 32.26
C ASP A 59 -5.00 -60.20 31.43
N VAL A 60 -4.07 -59.28 31.49
CA VAL A 60 -2.80 -59.31 30.74
C VAL A 60 -1.97 -60.51 31.09
N LYS A 61 -1.98 -60.91 32.38
CA LYS A 61 -1.15 -61.97 32.86
C LYS A 61 -1.51 -63.32 32.26
N ASP A 62 -2.77 -63.65 32.19
CA ASP A 62 -3.23 -64.96 31.79
C ASP A 62 -3.70 -65.06 30.35
N ASN A 63 -4.22 -63.93 29.78
CA ASN A 63 -4.85 -63.94 28.43
C ASN A 63 -3.95 -63.39 27.34
N TRP A 64 -3.04 -62.46 27.62
CA TRP A 64 -2.31 -61.73 26.59
C TRP A 64 -0.95 -62.35 26.28
N ASN A 65 -0.69 -62.62 25.02
CA ASN A 65 0.65 -62.91 24.52
C ASN A 65 1.27 -61.61 23.98
N ILE A 66 2.23 -61.09 24.69
CA ILE A 66 2.87 -59.79 24.38
C ILE A 66 4.25 -60.02 23.81
N LEU A 67 4.52 -59.48 22.64
CA LEU A 67 5.86 -59.37 22.10
C LEU A 67 6.35 -57.93 22.30
N PRO A 68 7.21 -57.65 23.29
CA PRO A 68 7.58 -56.30 23.72
C PRO A 68 8.59 -55.60 22.80
N SER A 69 8.81 -56.11 21.62
CA SER A 69 9.62 -55.49 20.57
C SER A 69 8.69 -54.86 19.50
N VAL A 70 9.26 -54.12 18.54
CA VAL A 70 8.51 -53.70 17.37
C VAL A 70 7.99 -54.96 16.65
N SER A 71 6.70 -55.16 16.75
CA SER A 71 6.02 -56.38 16.33
C SER A 71 4.80 -56.14 15.42
N TYR A 72 4.53 -54.89 15.10
CA TYR A 72 3.63 -54.52 14.00
C TYR A 72 4.13 -53.29 13.24
N LEU A 73 3.69 -53.22 12.00
CA LEU A 73 3.85 -52.06 11.11
C LEU A 73 2.53 -51.84 10.38
N THR A 74 2.01 -50.63 10.45
CA THR A 74 0.85 -50.23 9.64
C THR A 74 1.30 -49.09 8.72
N VAL A 75 0.92 -49.19 7.44
CA VAL A 75 0.95 -48.08 6.48
C VAL A 75 -0.50 -47.75 6.15
N ALA A 76 -0.86 -46.51 6.30
CA ALA A 76 -2.22 -46.04 6.03
C ALA A 76 -2.21 -44.77 5.17
N ARG A 77 -3.30 -44.59 4.41
CA ARG A 77 -3.53 -43.39 3.63
C ARG A 77 -4.91 -42.81 3.96
N ASN A 78 -5.00 -41.52 4.19
CA ASN A 78 -6.25 -40.79 4.23
C ASN A 78 -6.86 -40.75 2.81
N VAL A 79 -8.14 -41.05 2.68
CA VAL A 79 -8.86 -41.09 1.40
C VAL A 79 -9.98 -40.04 1.34
N GLY A 80 -9.99 -39.11 2.31
CA GLY A 80 -10.98 -38.05 2.44
C GLY A 80 -12.13 -38.38 3.38
N GLY A 81 -12.86 -37.35 3.84
CA GLY A 81 -14.05 -37.51 4.69
C GLY A 81 -13.81 -38.20 6.03
N ASN A 82 -12.64 -38.05 6.64
CA ASN A 82 -12.17 -38.73 7.86
C ASN A 82 -11.91 -40.24 7.69
N PHE A 83 -11.99 -40.78 6.46
CA PHE A 83 -11.68 -42.16 6.19
C PHE A 83 -10.21 -42.38 5.88
N SER A 84 -9.69 -43.51 6.37
CA SER A 84 -8.36 -44.01 6.03
C SER A 84 -8.41 -45.45 5.57
N PHE A 85 -7.53 -45.80 4.62
CA PHE A 85 -7.27 -47.18 4.22
C PHE A 85 -5.85 -47.52 4.68
N GLY A 86 -5.69 -48.69 5.36
CA GLY A 86 -4.41 -49.12 5.87
C GLY A 86 -4.17 -50.60 5.71
N VAL A 87 -2.88 -50.93 5.61
CA VAL A 87 -2.41 -52.34 5.64
C VAL A 87 -1.49 -52.49 6.84
N THR A 88 -1.74 -53.54 7.62
CA THR A 88 -0.98 -53.87 8.84
C THR A 88 -0.32 -55.22 8.70
N GLY A 89 0.99 -55.28 8.88
CA GLY A 89 1.71 -56.50 9.12
C GLY A 89 2.01 -56.67 10.60
N SER A 90 1.81 -57.86 11.15
CA SER A 90 2.09 -58.11 12.57
C SER A 90 2.75 -59.46 12.79
N VAL A 91 3.56 -59.56 13.85
CA VAL A 91 4.21 -60.79 14.31
C VAL A 91 4.09 -60.88 15.81
N ASN A 92 3.78 -62.11 16.31
CA ASN A 92 3.76 -62.39 17.73
C ASN A 92 4.21 -63.82 17.98
N LYS A 93 4.34 -64.20 19.26
CA LYS A 93 4.62 -65.53 19.73
C LYS A 93 3.53 -65.95 20.73
N ILE A 94 2.76 -66.99 20.41
CA ILE A 94 1.66 -67.44 21.23
C ILE A 94 2.17 -68.59 22.13
N ASP A 95 2.36 -68.24 23.38
CA ASP A 95 2.71 -69.19 24.45
C ASP A 95 1.49 -69.58 25.25
N LYS A 96 0.58 -68.66 25.47
CA LYS A 96 -0.63 -68.82 26.31
C LYS A 96 -1.83 -68.98 25.40
N TRP A 97 -2.57 -70.04 25.67
CA TRP A 97 -3.83 -70.36 25.05
C TRP A 97 -4.92 -70.54 26.11
N VAL A 98 -6.04 -69.85 25.99
CA VAL A 98 -7.14 -69.89 26.93
C VAL A 98 -8.19 -70.90 26.47
N GLU A 99 -8.41 -71.98 27.22
CA GLU A 99 -9.45 -73.01 27.00
C GLU A 99 -10.55 -72.87 28.05
N TRP A 100 -11.80 -73.08 27.61
CA TRP A 100 -12.95 -73.17 28.51
C TRP A 100 -13.08 -74.59 29.08
N THR A 101 -13.15 -74.74 30.39
CA THR A 101 -13.19 -76.00 31.08
C THR A 101 -14.53 -76.27 31.73
N GLY A 102 -15.50 -75.36 31.71
CA GLY A 102 -16.79 -75.51 32.40
C GLY A 102 -17.86 -74.52 31.95
N PRO A 103 -19.07 -74.62 32.50
CA PRO A 103 -20.22 -73.80 32.07
C PRO A 103 -20.23 -72.33 32.50
N THR A 104 -19.30 -71.94 33.35
CA THR A 104 -19.24 -70.58 33.85
C THR A 104 -18.22 -69.74 33.08
N PRO A 105 -18.42 -68.40 32.96
CA PRO A 105 -17.53 -67.53 32.25
C PRO A 105 -16.07 -67.53 32.72
N ASN A 106 -15.82 -67.91 33.97
CA ASN A 106 -14.49 -67.88 34.59
C ASN A 106 -13.85 -69.28 34.66
N ALA A 107 -14.56 -70.37 34.16
CA ALA A 107 -13.98 -71.67 34.08
C ALA A 107 -13.05 -71.87 32.90
N THR A 108 -11.88 -71.19 32.99
CA THR A 108 -10.85 -71.18 31.94
C THR A 108 -9.57 -71.85 32.45
N LYS A 109 -8.82 -72.43 31.55
CA LYS A 109 -7.47 -72.95 31.78
C LYS A 109 -6.52 -72.38 30.74
N VAL A 110 -5.36 -71.95 31.17
CA VAL A 110 -4.28 -71.50 30.28
C VAL A 110 -3.44 -72.71 29.92
N VAL A 111 -3.33 -72.96 28.64
CA VAL A 111 -2.53 -74.07 28.06
C VAL A 111 -1.30 -73.44 27.39
N ASP A 112 -0.11 -74.05 27.65
CA ASP A 112 1.12 -73.62 26.98
C ASP A 112 1.18 -74.25 25.59
N LEU A 113 1.26 -73.41 24.53
CA LEU A 113 1.43 -73.87 23.15
C LEU A 113 2.87 -74.06 22.70
N GLY A 114 3.83 -73.83 23.60
CA GLY A 114 5.26 -73.97 23.30
C GLY A 114 5.79 -72.88 22.31
N GLY A 115 5.19 -71.74 22.34
CA GLY A 115 5.69 -70.57 21.60
C GLY A 115 5.44 -70.63 20.08
N LYS A 116 4.24 -70.88 19.65
CA LYS A 116 3.88 -70.84 18.22
C LYS A 116 4.01 -69.42 17.65
N MET A 117 4.67 -69.31 16.48
CA MET A 117 4.79 -68.04 15.79
C MET A 117 3.45 -67.66 15.16
N TYR A 118 3.02 -66.44 15.39
CA TYR A 118 1.84 -65.79 14.84
C TYR A 118 2.27 -64.70 13.85
N TYR A 119 1.66 -64.71 12.67
CA TYR A 119 1.80 -63.67 11.67
C TYR A 119 0.42 -63.21 11.21
N GLY A 120 0.24 -61.90 11.02
CA GLY A 120 -0.99 -61.35 10.49
C GLY A 120 -0.69 -60.34 9.40
N VAL A 121 -1.51 -60.37 8.34
CA VAL A 121 -1.56 -59.33 7.31
C VAL A 121 -3.01 -58.89 7.18
N ASP A 122 -3.28 -57.62 7.49
CA ASP A 122 -4.65 -57.11 7.60
C ASP A 122 -4.80 -55.82 6.77
N GLY A 123 -5.87 -55.78 5.96
CA GLY A 123 -6.37 -54.55 5.36
C GLY A 123 -7.49 -53.95 6.23
N LYS A 124 -7.48 -52.67 6.46
CA LYS A 124 -8.49 -51.96 7.28
C LYS A 124 -8.96 -50.68 6.66
N ILE A 125 -10.23 -50.36 6.84
CA ILE A 125 -10.83 -49.06 6.62
C ILE A 125 -11.09 -48.46 8.00
N GLY A 126 -10.49 -47.34 8.31
CA GLY A 126 -10.67 -46.59 9.54
C GLY A 126 -11.52 -45.33 9.32
N TYR A 127 -12.21 -44.93 10.36
CA TYR A 127 -12.91 -43.66 10.43
C TYR A 127 -12.49 -42.90 11.69
N SER A 128 -11.92 -41.71 11.54
CA SER A 128 -11.54 -40.85 12.63
C SER A 128 -12.76 -40.07 13.13
N LEU A 129 -12.93 -39.99 14.45
CA LEU A 129 -13.96 -39.23 15.12
C LEU A 129 -13.47 -37.86 15.57
N LYS A 130 -12.21 -37.53 15.31
CA LYS A 130 -11.54 -36.28 15.71
C LYS A 130 -12.34 -35.04 15.31
N SER A 131 -12.82 -34.99 14.09
CA SER A 131 -13.62 -33.88 13.57
C SER A 131 -14.98 -33.71 14.26
N LEU A 132 -15.59 -34.83 14.68
CA LEU A 132 -16.88 -34.82 15.39
C LEU A 132 -16.78 -34.28 16.82
N ILE A 133 -15.63 -34.49 17.46
CA ILE A 133 -15.39 -34.03 18.87
C ILE A 133 -14.61 -32.73 18.95
N GLY A 134 -14.11 -32.21 17.82
CA GLY A 134 -13.44 -30.91 17.74
C GLY A 134 -12.10 -30.80 18.48
N THR A 135 -11.38 -31.93 18.68
CA THR A 135 -10.07 -31.94 19.36
C THR A 135 -8.90 -32.03 18.39
N LYS A 136 -7.76 -31.41 18.71
CA LYS A 136 -6.53 -31.51 17.90
C LYS A 136 -5.62 -32.65 18.37
N TRP A 137 -5.57 -32.93 19.68
CA TRP A 137 -4.63 -33.84 20.30
C TRP A 137 -5.18 -35.25 20.57
N PHE A 138 -6.51 -35.43 20.54
CA PHE A 138 -7.21 -36.68 20.87
C PHE A 138 -8.03 -37.14 19.66
N ASP A 139 -7.69 -38.30 19.10
CA ASP A 139 -8.30 -38.84 17.88
C ASP A 139 -8.79 -40.26 18.12
N PRO A 140 -10.01 -40.44 18.62
CA PRO A 140 -10.63 -41.77 18.65
C PRO A 140 -11.06 -42.18 17.25
N SER A 141 -10.95 -43.50 16.97
CA SER A 141 -11.27 -44.05 15.67
C SER A 141 -11.93 -45.41 15.79
N VAL A 142 -12.71 -45.76 14.77
CA VAL A 142 -13.24 -47.12 14.59
C VAL A 142 -12.73 -47.66 13.25
N HIS A 143 -12.61 -48.97 13.17
CA HIS A 143 -12.15 -49.58 11.93
C HIS A 143 -12.80 -50.96 11.69
N ILE A 144 -12.96 -51.31 10.44
CA ILE A 144 -13.36 -52.61 9.96
C ILE A 144 -12.38 -53.07 8.88
N GLY A 145 -12.31 -54.38 8.66
CA GLY A 145 -11.42 -54.88 7.63
C GLY A 145 -11.43 -56.38 7.51
N GLY A 146 -10.45 -56.90 6.86
CA GLY A 146 -10.19 -58.32 6.73
C GLY A 146 -8.71 -58.61 6.59
N GLY A 147 -8.31 -59.82 6.83
CA GLY A 147 -6.92 -60.21 6.74
C GLY A 147 -6.71 -61.69 6.65
N TYR A 148 -5.45 -62.07 6.78
CA TYR A 148 -5.00 -63.43 6.82
C TYR A 148 -4.05 -63.65 7.98
N THR A 149 -4.33 -64.66 8.78
CA THR A 149 -3.56 -65.00 9.98
C THR A 149 -2.92 -66.36 9.81
N PHE A 150 -1.65 -66.45 10.18
CA PHE A 150 -0.88 -67.69 10.22
C PHE A 150 -0.48 -67.98 11.68
N LEU A 151 -0.68 -69.23 12.13
CA LEU A 151 -0.28 -69.66 13.46
C LEU A 151 0.39 -71.04 13.34
N GLY A 152 1.69 -71.08 13.52
CA GLY A 152 2.50 -72.23 13.31
C GLY A 152 2.43 -72.74 11.85
N LYS A 153 1.73 -73.87 11.60
CA LYS A 153 1.51 -74.43 10.25
C LYS A 153 0.12 -74.11 9.70
N GLU A 154 -0.78 -73.61 10.53
CA GLU A 154 -2.18 -73.39 10.19
C GLU A 154 -2.33 -71.89 9.73
N SER A 155 -3.37 -71.66 8.91
CA SER A 155 -3.68 -70.30 8.45
C SER A 155 -5.19 -70.18 8.18
N ALA A 156 -5.70 -68.93 8.35
CA ALA A 156 -7.10 -68.65 8.08
C ALA A 156 -7.32 -67.20 7.65
N GLY A 157 -8.32 -66.98 6.81
CA GLY A 157 -8.85 -65.65 6.59
C GLY A 157 -9.59 -65.10 7.82
N THR A 158 -9.58 -63.81 8.02
CA THR A 158 -10.25 -63.14 9.15
C THR A 158 -11.11 -61.96 8.70
N ALA A 159 -12.25 -61.75 9.39
CA ALA A 159 -12.98 -60.50 9.40
C ALA A 159 -12.62 -59.73 10.66
N ASN A 160 -12.32 -58.45 10.52
CA ASN A 160 -11.74 -57.65 11.57
C ASN A 160 -12.63 -56.46 11.88
N ALA A 161 -12.86 -56.16 13.17
CA ALA A 161 -13.53 -54.95 13.62
C ALA A 161 -12.90 -54.47 14.93
N GLY A 162 -12.73 -53.15 15.07
CA GLY A 162 -12.07 -52.62 16.25
C GLY A 162 -12.21 -51.11 16.43
N ALA A 163 -11.60 -50.67 17.51
CA ALA A 163 -11.50 -49.25 17.84
C ALA A 163 -10.07 -48.90 18.28
N GLY A 164 -9.75 -47.64 18.18
CA GLY A 164 -8.47 -47.11 18.61
C GLY A 164 -8.56 -45.64 19.04
N VAL A 165 -7.45 -45.18 19.57
CA VAL A 165 -7.26 -43.79 19.91
C VAL A 165 -5.81 -43.41 19.57
N THR A 166 -5.62 -42.24 19.01
CA THR A 166 -4.30 -41.64 18.84
C THR A 166 -4.21 -40.36 19.63
N PHE A 167 -3.19 -40.26 20.46
CA PHE A 167 -2.83 -39.04 21.19
C PHE A 167 -1.73 -38.34 20.45
N TRP A 168 -2.03 -37.20 19.82
CA TRP A 168 -1.10 -36.40 19.04
C TRP A 168 -0.27 -35.49 19.93
N PHE A 169 1.06 -35.61 19.88
CA PHE A 169 2.03 -34.79 20.61
C PHE A 169 2.47 -33.57 19.78
N SER A 170 2.45 -33.74 18.47
CA SER A 170 2.65 -32.72 17.46
C SER A 170 1.69 -32.95 16.31
N GLU A 171 1.74 -32.10 15.32
CA GLU A 171 0.94 -32.29 14.10
C GLU A 171 1.24 -33.63 13.41
N ASN A 172 2.43 -34.20 13.61
CA ASN A 172 2.95 -35.31 12.84
C ASN A 172 3.25 -36.58 13.65
N VAL A 173 3.30 -36.48 14.97
CA VAL A 173 3.72 -37.59 15.84
C VAL A 173 2.67 -37.83 16.93
N GLY A 174 2.22 -39.05 17.03
CA GLY A 174 1.25 -39.45 18.04
C GLY A 174 1.51 -40.86 18.60
N LEU A 175 0.92 -41.12 19.76
CA LEU A 175 0.83 -42.46 20.35
C LEU A 175 -0.52 -43.08 20.00
N SER A 176 -0.51 -44.18 19.25
CA SER A 176 -1.71 -44.90 18.89
C SER A 176 -1.88 -46.16 19.73
N LEU A 177 -3.08 -46.31 20.26
CA LEU A 177 -3.55 -47.54 20.94
C LEU A 177 -4.77 -48.05 20.20
N SER A 178 -4.79 -49.35 19.88
CA SER A 178 -5.95 -49.96 19.23
C SER A 178 -6.20 -51.40 19.71
N SER A 179 -7.47 -51.78 19.62
CA SER A 179 -7.92 -53.15 19.87
C SER A 179 -8.81 -53.62 18.74
N THR A 180 -8.48 -54.73 18.14
CA THR A 180 -9.15 -55.29 16.97
C THR A 180 -9.59 -56.71 17.26
N TYR A 181 -10.89 -56.98 17.18
CA TYR A 181 -11.41 -58.33 17.14
C TYR A 181 -11.23 -58.92 15.74
N LYS A 182 -10.55 -60.06 15.67
CA LYS A 182 -10.28 -60.81 14.45
C LYS A 182 -11.06 -62.12 14.49
N LYS A 183 -12.17 -62.17 13.74
CA LYS A 183 -12.98 -63.37 13.58
C LYS A 183 -12.38 -64.24 12.51
N ALA A 184 -11.85 -65.39 12.88
CA ALA A 184 -11.34 -66.38 11.93
C ALA A 184 -12.46 -67.12 11.23
N PHE A 185 -12.29 -67.40 9.93
CA PHE A 185 -13.21 -68.19 9.13
C PHE A 185 -12.85 -69.69 9.16
N THR A 186 -12.72 -70.22 10.38
CA THR A 186 -12.46 -71.67 10.63
C THR A 186 -13.66 -72.30 11.29
N ASP A 187 -14.09 -73.48 10.81
CA ASP A 187 -15.33 -74.15 11.25
C ASP A 187 -15.12 -75.03 12.48
N ARG A 188 -13.89 -75.16 13.01
CA ARG A 188 -13.60 -76.18 14.05
C ARG A 188 -13.05 -75.53 15.34
N VAL A 189 -13.56 -76.12 16.40
CA VAL A 189 -13.14 -75.83 17.76
C VAL A 189 -11.97 -76.78 18.14
N PHE A 190 -11.04 -76.25 18.90
CA PHE A 190 -9.90 -76.95 19.47
C PHE A 190 -10.25 -78.25 20.14
N VAL A 191 -9.50 -79.30 19.83
CA VAL A 191 -9.68 -80.59 20.47
C VAL A 191 -8.44 -81.13 21.19
N ASN A 192 -7.21 -80.68 20.81
CA ASN A 192 -5.94 -81.10 21.45
C ASN A 192 -4.77 -80.23 21.09
N SER A 193 -3.70 -80.22 21.92
CA SER A 193 -2.45 -79.46 21.70
C SER A 193 -1.73 -79.84 20.39
N ASN A 194 -2.10 -80.89 19.69
CA ASN A 194 -1.49 -81.30 18.43
C ASN A 194 -2.35 -81.01 17.19
N ASN A 195 -3.62 -80.63 17.35
CA ASN A 195 -4.55 -80.32 16.26
C ASN A 195 -5.28 -79.01 16.59
N PHE A 196 -4.72 -77.87 16.15
CA PHE A 196 -5.33 -76.59 16.36
C PHE A 196 -5.54 -75.82 15.03
N GLU A 197 -6.59 -75.08 14.97
CA GLU A 197 -6.91 -74.17 13.87
C GLU A 197 -6.58 -72.75 14.29
N VAL A 198 -6.52 -71.79 13.35
CA VAL A 198 -6.33 -70.37 13.67
C VAL A 198 -7.56 -69.88 14.41
N PRO A 199 -7.41 -69.36 15.62
CA PRO A 199 -8.50 -68.86 16.45
C PRO A 199 -8.97 -67.48 16.12
N SER A 200 -10.20 -67.16 16.56
CA SER A 200 -10.61 -65.76 16.71
C SER A 200 -9.92 -65.18 17.94
N VAL A 201 -9.37 -63.98 17.79
CA VAL A 201 -8.55 -63.32 18.84
C VAL A 201 -8.87 -61.85 18.92
N PHE A 202 -8.54 -61.20 20.07
CA PHE A 202 -8.31 -59.80 20.08
C PHE A 202 -6.81 -59.51 19.85
N GLN A 203 -6.54 -58.52 19.02
CA GLN A 203 -5.20 -58.03 18.81
C GLN A 203 -5.13 -56.59 19.30
N HIS A 204 -4.29 -56.34 20.29
CA HIS A 204 -4.04 -55.03 20.86
C HIS A 204 -2.72 -54.49 20.32
N MET A 205 -2.70 -53.25 19.90
CA MET A 205 -1.52 -52.59 19.36
C MET A 205 -1.26 -51.28 20.11
N ALA A 206 0.00 -51.04 20.45
CA ALA A 206 0.46 -49.81 21.07
C ALA A 206 1.75 -49.36 20.39
N GLY A 207 1.80 -48.15 19.86
CA GLY A 207 2.99 -47.67 19.15
C GLY A 207 2.90 -46.23 18.69
N LEU A 208 3.99 -45.77 18.10
CA LEU A 208 4.08 -44.43 17.55
C LEU A 208 3.48 -44.42 16.13
N THR A 209 2.81 -43.31 15.84
CA THR A 209 2.28 -43.01 14.52
C THR A 209 2.90 -41.74 14.01
N PHE A 210 3.40 -41.76 12.78
CA PHE A 210 3.96 -40.66 12.04
C PHE A 210 3.12 -40.39 10.81
N GLN A 211 2.79 -39.13 10.57
CA GLN A 211 2.01 -38.70 9.41
C GLN A 211 2.85 -37.82 8.48
N PHE A 212 2.63 -37.91 7.15
CA PHE A 212 3.46 -37.20 6.15
C PHE A 212 2.80 -37.15 4.77
N GLY A 213 3.39 -36.35 3.87
CA GLY A 213 3.04 -36.36 2.44
C GLY A 213 2.25 -35.15 1.98
N GLY A 214 2.21 -34.06 2.79
CA GLY A 214 1.74 -32.74 2.35
C GLY A 214 2.67 -32.11 1.34
N LYS A 215 2.16 -31.27 0.46
CA LYS A 215 2.92 -30.46 -0.46
C LYS A 215 2.99 -29.04 0.08
N ASP A 216 4.19 -28.50 0.14
CA ASP A 216 4.56 -27.16 0.51
C ASP A 216 5.62 -26.77 -0.52
N THR A 217 5.22 -25.93 -1.50
CA THR A 217 6.01 -25.72 -2.72
C THR A 217 7.15 -24.76 -2.49
N ASP A 218 6.98 -23.73 -1.68
CA ASP A 218 7.97 -22.70 -1.41
C ASP A 218 8.72 -22.90 -0.09
N GLY A 219 8.21 -23.80 0.79
CA GLY A 219 8.91 -24.21 2.02
C GLY A 219 8.71 -23.28 3.20
N ASP A 220 7.66 -22.47 3.22
CA ASP A 220 7.37 -21.53 4.30
C ASP A 220 6.68 -22.17 5.53
N GLY A 221 6.29 -23.46 5.42
CA GLY A 221 5.61 -24.21 6.45
C GLY A 221 4.08 -24.19 6.35
N ILE A 222 3.53 -23.60 5.31
CA ILE A 222 2.12 -23.59 4.99
C ILE A 222 1.90 -24.46 3.76
N TYR A 223 0.89 -25.34 3.83
CA TYR A 223 0.66 -26.24 2.71
C TYR A 223 -0.03 -25.56 1.54
N ASP A 224 0.34 -25.93 0.31
CA ASP A 224 -0.19 -25.38 -0.96
C ASP A 224 -1.71 -25.14 -0.96
N LYS A 225 -2.48 -25.96 -0.24
CA LYS A 225 -3.94 -25.84 -0.19
C LYS A 225 -4.45 -24.78 0.79
N ASP A 226 -3.63 -24.44 1.79
CA ASP A 226 -3.92 -23.45 2.83
C ASP A 226 -3.15 -22.16 2.56
N ASP A 227 -2.33 -22.17 1.50
CA ASP A 227 -1.44 -21.12 1.05
C ASP A 227 -2.08 -20.30 -0.08
N ALA A 228 -2.15 -19.02 0.11
CA ALA A 228 -2.65 -18.08 -0.89
C ALA A 228 -1.57 -17.64 -1.90
N CYS A 229 -0.27 -17.89 -1.56
CA CYS A 229 0.90 -17.50 -2.37
C CYS A 229 1.87 -18.67 -2.57
N ILE A 230 1.38 -19.79 -3.07
CA ILE A 230 1.98 -21.14 -3.17
C ILE A 230 3.46 -21.18 -3.63
N ASP A 231 3.90 -20.22 -4.42
CA ASP A 231 5.24 -20.20 -5.02
C ASP A 231 6.18 -19.16 -4.38
N VAL A 232 5.70 -18.44 -3.36
CA VAL A 232 6.45 -17.34 -2.73
C VAL A 232 6.33 -17.43 -1.20
N PRO A 233 7.43 -17.77 -0.50
CA PRO A 233 7.40 -17.94 0.96
C PRO A 233 6.88 -16.71 1.68
N GLY A 234 5.97 -16.92 2.64
CA GLY A 234 5.36 -15.83 3.36
C GLY A 234 5.02 -16.12 4.82
N LEU A 235 4.09 -15.36 5.37
CA LEU A 235 3.75 -15.39 6.77
C LEU A 235 2.43 -16.12 7.02
N LYS A 236 2.37 -16.85 8.11
CA LYS A 236 1.17 -17.62 8.51
C LYS A 236 -0.06 -16.73 8.74
N GLU A 237 0.14 -15.51 9.21
CA GLU A 237 -0.92 -14.52 9.41
C GLU A 237 -1.52 -14.03 8.10
N PHE A 238 -0.76 -14.06 7.01
CA PHE A 238 -1.18 -13.71 5.66
C PHE A 238 -1.42 -14.93 4.76
N GLN A 239 -1.66 -16.11 5.39
CA GLN A 239 -1.96 -17.36 4.67
C GLN A 239 -0.88 -17.71 3.62
N GLY A 240 0.40 -17.54 3.96
CA GLY A 240 1.52 -17.83 3.08
C GLY A 240 1.92 -16.70 2.15
N CYS A 241 1.29 -15.54 2.22
CA CYS A 241 1.75 -14.41 1.43
C CYS A 241 2.82 -13.59 2.16
N PRO A 242 3.79 -13.02 1.41
CA PRO A 242 4.85 -12.20 1.99
C PRO A 242 4.34 -10.84 2.49
N ASP A 243 5.07 -10.31 3.45
CA ASP A 243 5.08 -8.94 3.96
C ASP A 243 6.56 -8.57 4.03
N THR A 244 7.05 -7.92 2.97
CA THR A 244 8.48 -7.78 2.73
C THR A 244 9.15 -6.78 3.68
N ASP A 245 8.45 -5.73 4.07
CA ASP A 245 8.97 -4.69 4.97
C ASP A 245 8.53 -4.84 6.43
N GLY A 246 7.52 -5.71 6.67
CA GLY A 246 7.09 -6.08 8.02
C GLY A 246 6.15 -5.08 8.69
N ASP A 247 5.41 -4.28 7.93
CA ASP A 247 4.49 -3.28 8.46
C ASP A 247 3.11 -3.84 8.85
N GLY A 248 2.85 -5.11 8.52
CA GLY A 248 1.60 -5.79 8.81
C GLY A 248 0.56 -5.69 7.70
N ILE A 249 0.99 -5.34 6.49
CA ILE A 249 0.22 -5.40 5.25
C ILE A 249 0.95 -6.34 4.29
N GLN A 250 0.24 -7.28 3.68
CA GLN A 250 0.87 -8.20 2.73
C GLN A 250 1.21 -7.46 1.42
N ASP A 251 2.32 -7.82 0.79
CA ASP A 251 2.86 -7.15 -0.41
C ASP A 251 1.84 -6.87 -1.51
N LYS A 252 0.86 -7.77 -1.71
CA LYS A 252 -0.17 -7.60 -2.76
C LYS A 252 -1.19 -6.50 -2.46
N ASP A 253 -1.39 -6.15 -1.19
CA ASP A 253 -2.33 -5.14 -0.72
C ASP A 253 -1.61 -3.87 -0.27
N ASP A 254 -0.27 -3.90 -0.32
CA ASP A 254 0.62 -2.81 0.04
C ASP A 254 0.96 -1.96 -1.18
N ALA A 255 0.80 -0.66 -1.05
CA ALA A 255 1.16 0.30 -2.10
C ALA A 255 2.67 0.61 -2.11
N CYS A 256 3.42 0.23 -1.05
CA CYS A 256 4.86 0.41 -0.90
C CYS A 256 5.54 -0.84 -0.29
N PRO A 257 5.51 -2.02 -0.94
CA PRO A 257 5.87 -3.31 -0.35
C PRO A 257 7.31 -3.48 0.15
N SER A 258 8.14 -2.47 0.04
CA SER A 258 9.55 -2.48 0.46
C SER A 258 9.90 -1.36 1.44
N GLU A 259 8.91 -0.57 1.84
CA GLU A 259 9.10 0.60 2.70
C GLU A 259 7.94 0.68 3.70
N ALA A 260 8.18 0.18 4.91
CA ALA A 260 7.17 0.06 5.96
C ALA A 260 6.42 1.38 6.24
N GLY A 261 5.12 1.31 6.21
CA GLY A 261 4.27 2.46 6.43
C GLY A 261 3.04 2.19 7.29
N SER A 262 2.05 3.05 7.22
CA SER A 262 0.83 2.92 8.01
C SER A 262 -0.33 2.35 7.19
N LYS A 263 -1.30 1.74 7.88
CA LYS A 263 -2.53 1.26 7.23
C LYS A 263 -3.37 2.38 6.63
N GLU A 264 -3.31 3.56 7.22
CA GLU A 264 -3.98 4.77 6.75
C GLU A 264 -3.42 5.22 5.39
N MET A 265 -2.13 4.95 5.15
CA MET A 265 -1.41 5.25 3.90
C MET A 265 -1.27 4.03 2.98
N ASN A 266 -2.05 2.95 3.25
CA ASN A 266 -1.98 1.69 2.49
C ASN A 266 -0.55 1.12 2.41
N GLY A 267 0.18 1.12 3.53
CA GLY A 267 1.54 0.58 3.63
C GLY A 267 2.65 1.54 3.20
N CYS A 268 2.34 2.77 2.83
CA CYS A 268 3.38 3.74 2.51
C CYS A 268 3.80 4.56 3.72
N PRO A 269 5.08 4.94 3.82
CA PRO A 269 5.54 5.88 4.83
C PRO A 269 4.98 7.29 4.58
N ASP A 270 4.80 8.04 5.66
CA ASP A 270 4.45 9.45 5.73
C ASP A 270 5.35 10.04 6.82
N ARG A 271 6.48 10.61 6.39
CA ARG A 271 7.59 10.94 7.28
C ARG A 271 7.32 12.15 8.14
N ASP A 272 6.65 13.16 7.61
CA ASP A 272 6.33 14.39 8.31
C ASP A 272 4.92 14.39 8.93
N GLY A 273 4.08 13.39 8.57
CA GLY A 273 2.79 13.14 9.20
C GLY A 273 1.68 14.07 8.74
N ASP A 274 1.75 14.61 7.53
CA ASP A 274 0.77 15.55 7.00
C ASP A 274 -0.44 14.89 6.30
N GLY A 275 -0.38 13.57 6.12
CA GLY A 275 -1.42 12.79 5.49
C GLY A 275 -1.24 12.58 3.99
N VAL A 276 -0.06 12.87 3.46
CA VAL A 276 0.37 12.52 2.10
C VAL A 276 1.53 11.52 2.21
N ALA A 277 1.42 10.40 1.55
CA ALA A 277 2.51 9.41 1.56
C ALA A 277 3.76 9.97 0.86
N ASP A 278 4.97 9.64 1.39
CA ASP A 278 6.27 10.15 0.89
C ASP A 278 6.41 10.05 -0.64
N LYS A 279 5.90 8.97 -1.25
CA LYS A 279 5.95 8.77 -2.72
C LYS A 279 5.11 9.74 -3.53
N ASP A 280 4.06 10.31 -2.93
CA ASP A 280 3.10 11.22 -3.56
C ASP A 280 3.30 12.66 -3.05
N ASP A 281 4.23 12.83 -2.08
CA ASP A 281 4.55 14.09 -1.44
C ASP A 281 5.68 14.82 -2.17
N ALA A 282 5.44 16.08 -2.51
CA ALA A 282 6.44 16.95 -3.12
C ALA A 282 7.41 17.54 -2.06
N CYS A 283 7.07 17.46 -0.77
CA CYS A 283 7.85 17.99 0.36
C CYS A 283 7.94 16.98 1.53
N PRO A 284 8.45 15.74 1.35
CA PRO A 284 8.32 14.62 2.28
C PRO A 284 8.95 14.77 3.67
N ASP A 285 9.64 15.87 3.91
CA ASP A 285 10.31 16.18 5.18
C ASP A 285 9.67 17.39 5.88
N THR A 286 8.61 18.00 5.30
CA THR A 286 8.05 19.25 5.80
C THR A 286 6.54 19.26 5.61
N ALA A 287 5.83 18.96 6.68
CA ALA A 287 4.38 18.85 6.70
C ALA A 287 3.66 20.07 6.08
N GLY A 288 2.74 19.78 5.17
CA GLY A 288 2.03 20.81 4.46
C GLY A 288 0.57 20.50 4.18
N LEU A 289 0.09 20.84 3.02
CA LEU A 289 -1.31 20.71 2.66
C LEU A 289 -1.53 19.61 1.61
N VAL A 290 -2.49 18.77 1.82
CA VAL A 290 -2.85 17.67 0.89
C VAL A 290 -3.16 18.19 -0.53
N ASN A 291 -3.85 19.34 -0.64
CA ASN A 291 -4.17 19.97 -1.93
C ASN A 291 -2.96 20.61 -2.62
N LEU A 292 -1.84 20.73 -1.93
CA LEU A 292 -0.55 21.21 -2.46
C LEU A 292 0.50 20.09 -2.49
N GLN A 293 0.04 18.83 -2.50
CA GLN A 293 0.90 17.64 -2.56
C GLN A 293 1.90 17.58 -1.39
N GLY A 294 1.42 17.82 -0.15
CA GLY A 294 2.23 17.75 1.04
C GLY A 294 3.14 18.97 1.28
N CYS A 295 3.11 19.98 0.42
CA CYS A 295 3.94 21.16 0.63
C CYS A 295 3.26 22.25 1.48
N PRO A 296 4.00 22.95 2.33
CA PRO A 296 3.49 24.08 3.10
C PRO A 296 3.15 25.28 2.21
N ASP A 297 2.22 26.10 2.71
CA ASP A 297 1.78 27.38 2.17
C ASP A 297 1.73 28.35 3.35
N THR A 298 2.83 29.07 3.54
CA THR A 298 3.06 29.86 4.75
C THR A 298 2.15 31.08 4.84
N ASP A 299 1.81 31.71 3.73
CA ASP A 299 0.98 32.92 3.69
C ASP A 299 -0.48 32.65 3.29
N GLY A 300 -0.78 31.44 2.82
CA GLY A 300 -2.14 30.99 2.56
C GLY A 300 -2.72 31.47 1.23
N ASP A 301 -1.90 31.79 0.24
CA ASP A 301 -2.36 32.25 -1.06
C ASP A 301 -2.72 31.12 -2.06
N GLY A 302 -2.49 29.86 -1.67
CA GLY A 302 -2.77 28.69 -2.46
C GLY A 302 -1.64 28.28 -3.40
N ILE A 303 -0.42 28.77 -3.16
CA ILE A 303 0.80 28.37 -3.84
C ILE A 303 1.75 27.79 -2.79
N ALA A 304 2.27 26.60 -3.05
CA ALA A 304 3.24 26.01 -2.14
C ALA A 304 4.52 26.85 -2.06
N ASP A 305 5.10 26.99 -0.86
CA ASP A 305 6.31 27.78 -0.58
C ASP A 305 7.45 27.48 -1.56
N VAL A 306 7.59 26.20 -1.99
CA VAL A 306 8.62 25.79 -2.96
C VAL A 306 8.41 26.32 -4.37
N LYS A 307 7.20 26.77 -4.69
CA LYS A 307 6.80 27.33 -5.99
C LYS A 307 6.49 28.83 -5.91
N ASP A 308 6.49 29.37 -4.69
CA ASP A 308 6.20 30.77 -4.40
C ASP A 308 7.50 31.59 -4.36
N LYS A 309 7.50 32.76 -5.06
CA LYS A 309 8.60 33.68 -5.00
C LYS A 309 8.58 34.58 -3.75
N CYS A 310 7.41 34.70 -3.11
CA CYS A 310 7.20 35.50 -1.92
C CYS A 310 6.50 34.68 -0.81
N PRO A 311 7.10 33.57 -0.30
CA PRO A 311 6.43 32.57 0.55
C PRO A 311 5.85 33.08 1.87
N THR A 312 6.00 34.35 2.19
CA THR A 312 5.53 34.98 3.45
C THR A 312 4.61 36.16 3.21
N VAL A 313 4.28 36.46 1.97
CA VAL A 313 3.47 37.63 1.60
C VAL A 313 2.53 37.25 0.46
N ALA A 314 1.31 36.92 0.80
CA ALA A 314 0.29 36.41 -0.13
C ALA A 314 0.12 37.29 -1.37
N GLY A 315 0.16 36.64 -2.53
CA GLY A 315 -0.02 37.29 -3.80
C GLY A 315 -0.72 36.43 -4.84
N PRO A 316 -1.02 36.98 -6.00
CA PRO A 316 -1.75 36.22 -7.02
C PRO A 316 -0.83 35.22 -7.75
N ARG A 317 -1.41 34.10 -8.16
CA ARG A 317 -0.72 33.05 -8.92
C ARG A 317 -0.06 33.56 -10.21
N ASP A 318 -0.68 34.56 -10.86
CA ASP A 318 -0.17 35.18 -12.10
C ASP A 318 1.12 36.00 -11.87
N ASN A 319 1.44 36.32 -10.60
CA ASN A 319 2.69 36.93 -10.21
C ASN A 319 3.57 35.98 -9.36
N ALA A 320 3.33 34.69 -9.48
CA ALA A 320 4.08 33.64 -8.81
C ALA A 320 4.13 33.85 -7.27
N GLY A 321 2.98 34.16 -6.65
CA GLY A 321 2.81 34.29 -5.22
C GLY A 321 3.22 35.67 -4.66
N CYS A 322 3.74 36.57 -5.47
CA CYS A 322 4.07 37.89 -5.01
C CYS A 322 2.92 38.87 -5.24
N PRO A 323 2.69 39.82 -4.32
CA PRO A 323 1.83 40.95 -4.62
C PRO A 323 2.38 41.76 -5.81
N TRP A 324 1.46 42.32 -6.60
CA TRP A 324 1.87 43.22 -7.66
C TRP A 324 2.48 44.50 -7.04
N PRO A 325 3.64 45.00 -7.54
CA PRO A 325 4.24 46.20 -7.03
C PRO A 325 3.38 47.42 -7.31
N ASP A 326 3.48 48.40 -6.41
CA ASP A 326 3.00 49.79 -6.51
C ASP A 326 4.16 50.68 -6.06
N THR A 327 4.99 51.05 -7.04
CA THR A 327 6.32 51.65 -6.79
C THR A 327 6.24 53.01 -6.16
N ASP A 328 5.28 53.86 -6.54
CA ASP A 328 5.13 55.22 -5.99
C ASP A 328 4.07 55.31 -4.87
N GLY A 329 3.26 54.25 -4.68
CA GLY A 329 2.31 54.11 -3.60
C GLY A 329 1.05 54.96 -3.77
N ASP A 330 0.58 55.10 -5.00
CA ASP A 330 -0.64 55.88 -5.30
C ASP A 330 -1.92 55.00 -5.35
N SER A 331 -1.79 53.72 -5.11
CA SER A 331 -2.84 52.70 -5.15
C SER A 331 -3.24 52.25 -6.55
N VAL A 332 -2.43 52.52 -7.56
CA VAL A 332 -2.49 51.92 -8.89
C VAL A 332 -1.27 51.03 -9.03
N LEU A 333 -1.48 49.75 -9.31
CA LEU A 333 -0.37 48.79 -9.43
C LEU A 333 0.49 49.14 -10.67
N ASP A 334 1.82 48.95 -10.59
CA ASP A 334 2.76 49.26 -11.67
C ASP A 334 2.31 48.73 -13.06
N LYS A 335 1.67 47.55 -13.09
CA LYS A 335 1.18 46.94 -14.33
C LYS A 335 0.00 47.66 -14.98
N ASP A 336 -0.75 48.41 -14.18
CA ASP A 336 -1.94 49.18 -14.58
C ASP A 336 -1.68 50.68 -14.56
N ASP A 337 -0.50 51.10 -14.06
CA ASP A 337 -0.08 52.47 -13.92
C ASP A 337 0.67 52.96 -15.16
N LYS A 338 0.24 54.08 -15.68
CA LYS A 338 0.93 54.77 -16.79
C LYS A 338 2.11 55.63 -16.33
N CYS A 339 2.19 55.90 -15.03
CA CYS A 339 3.24 56.75 -14.43
C CYS A 339 3.86 56.09 -13.16
N PRO A 340 4.40 54.83 -13.24
CA PRO A 340 4.73 54.01 -12.07
C PRO A 340 5.71 54.62 -11.07
N ASP A 341 6.38 55.68 -11.41
CA ASP A 341 7.37 56.38 -10.57
C ASP A 341 6.85 57.73 -10.04
N VAL A 342 5.61 58.13 -10.36
CA VAL A 342 5.08 59.47 -10.06
C VAL A 342 3.64 59.38 -9.62
N ARG A 343 3.42 59.57 -8.32
CA ARG A 343 2.06 59.49 -7.72
C ARG A 343 1.02 60.27 -8.47
N GLY A 344 -0.07 59.60 -8.81
CA GLY A 344 -1.18 60.24 -9.45
C GLY A 344 -2.54 59.86 -8.87
N THR A 345 -3.53 59.66 -9.74
CA THR A 345 -4.88 59.27 -9.32
C THR A 345 -5.35 58.04 -10.05
N VAL A 346 -6.16 57.24 -9.38
CA VAL A 346 -6.82 56.07 -10.00
C VAL A 346 -7.63 56.49 -11.24
N ALA A 347 -8.27 57.68 -11.18
CA ALA A 347 -9.05 58.21 -12.30
C ALA A 347 -8.20 58.50 -13.55
N ASN A 348 -6.90 58.83 -13.35
CA ASN A 348 -5.96 59.11 -14.43
C ASN A 348 -4.94 57.99 -14.65
N ASN A 349 -5.32 56.73 -14.27
CA ASN A 349 -4.46 55.53 -14.39
C ASN A 349 -3.05 55.76 -13.77
N GLY A 350 -2.99 56.23 -12.55
CA GLY A 350 -1.73 56.44 -11.83
C GLY A 350 -0.94 57.69 -12.22
N CYS A 351 -1.40 58.49 -13.16
CA CYS A 351 -0.72 59.72 -13.52
C CYS A 351 -1.31 60.92 -12.77
N PRO A 352 -0.47 61.93 -12.41
CA PRO A 352 -0.96 63.16 -11.83
C PRO A 352 -1.83 63.97 -12.81
N GLU A 353 -2.90 64.59 -12.30
CA GLU A 353 -3.77 65.44 -13.10
C GLU A 353 -3.24 66.87 -13.18
N VAL A 354 -3.27 67.43 -14.39
CA VAL A 354 -2.84 68.84 -14.60
C VAL A 354 -3.97 69.77 -14.14
N SER A 355 -3.77 70.42 -13.02
CA SER A 355 -4.75 71.38 -12.49
C SER A 355 -4.82 72.70 -13.29
N GLU A 356 -5.92 73.42 -13.14
CA GLU A 356 -6.07 74.74 -13.75
C GLU A 356 -4.95 75.71 -13.30
N ASP A 357 -4.49 75.66 -12.03
CA ASP A 357 -3.41 76.51 -11.52
C ASP A 357 -2.06 76.18 -12.21
N VAL A 358 -1.79 74.93 -12.50
CA VAL A 358 -0.60 74.47 -13.26
C VAL A 358 -0.67 75.01 -14.70
N MET A 359 -1.83 74.87 -15.35
CA MET A 359 -2.03 75.44 -16.69
C MET A 359 -1.91 76.93 -16.74
N LYS A 360 -2.38 77.60 -15.73
CA LYS A 360 -2.21 79.05 -15.58
C LYS A 360 -0.73 79.42 -15.46
N LYS A 361 0.03 78.74 -14.59
CA LYS A 361 1.46 78.92 -14.41
C LYS A 361 2.27 78.71 -15.69
N LEU A 362 1.94 77.59 -16.42
CA LEU A 362 2.55 77.31 -17.73
C LEU A 362 2.30 78.45 -18.73
N ASN A 363 1.05 78.92 -18.79
CA ASN A 363 0.70 80.00 -19.68
C ASN A 363 1.34 81.39 -19.26
N ASP A 364 1.49 81.64 -17.96
CA ASP A 364 2.17 82.81 -17.49
C ASP A 364 3.66 82.79 -17.87
N TYR A 365 4.33 81.64 -17.81
CA TYR A 365 5.67 81.43 -18.35
C TYR A 365 5.69 81.63 -19.87
N ALA A 366 4.79 80.95 -20.62
CA ALA A 366 4.75 80.96 -22.06
C ALA A 366 4.61 82.40 -22.64
N LYS A 367 3.82 83.23 -22.00
CA LYS A 367 3.71 84.69 -22.37
C LYS A 367 5.01 85.46 -22.24
N THR A 368 5.95 84.98 -21.43
CA THR A 368 7.25 85.68 -21.23
C THR A 368 8.35 85.19 -22.18
N ILE A 369 8.01 84.23 -23.06
CA ILE A 369 8.94 83.74 -24.10
C ILE A 369 9.18 84.86 -25.11
N LEU A 370 10.41 85.23 -25.30
CA LEU A 370 10.84 86.33 -26.18
C LEU A 370 11.72 85.80 -27.30
N PHE A 371 11.36 86.21 -28.51
CA PHE A 371 12.09 85.88 -29.70
C PHE A 371 12.82 87.11 -30.27
N ASP A 372 13.81 86.84 -31.10
CA ASP A 372 14.44 87.93 -31.87
C ASP A 372 13.40 88.47 -32.90
N THR A 373 13.63 89.76 -33.28
CA THR A 373 12.71 90.37 -34.21
C THR A 373 12.61 89.66 -35.52
N ASN A 374 11.38 89.31 -35.91
CA ASN A 374 11.01 88.53 -37.12
C ASN A 374 11.74 87.18 -37.21
N LYS A 375 12.18 86.56 -36.08
CA LYS A 375 12.80 85.24 -36.02
C LYS A 375 12.10 84.33 -35.02
N ALA A 376 12.44 83.05 -35.10
CA ALA A 376 12.06 82.05 -34.11
C ALA A 376 13.21 81.69 -33.14
N THR A 377 14.34 82.40 -33.18
CA THR A 377 15.46 82.32 -32.25
C THR A 377 15.12 82.98 -30.92
N PHE A 378 15.40 82.27 -29.80
CA PHE A 378 15.13 82.77 -28.45
C PHE A 378 16.13 83.86 -28.04
N GLN A 379 15.62 84.85 -27.36
CA GLN A 379 16.50 85.79 -26.64
C GLN A 379 17.08 85.06 -25.40
N GLN A 380 18.32 85.41 -25.00
CA GLN A 380 19.04 84.77 -23.90
C GLN A 380 18.22 84.65 -22.60
N ARG A 381 17.44 85.65 -22.26
CA ARG A 381 16.58 85.69 -21.06
C ARG A 381 15.36 84.76 -21.08
N THR A 382 15.09 84.13 -22.20
CA THR A 382 13.97 83.19 -22.35
C THR A 382 14.34 81.81 -21.84
N TYR A 383 15.63 81.41 -21.84
CA TYR A 383 16.03 80.04 -21.47
C TYR A 383 15.62 79.65 -20.04
N PRO A 384 15.75 80.46 -18.98
CA PRO A 384 15.27 80.10 -17.64
C PRO A 384 13.76 79.84 -17.61
N VAL A 385 12.97 80.53 -18.42
CA VAL A 385 11.54 80.34 -18.53
C VAL A 385 11.22 78.94 -19.20
N LEU A 386 11.93 78.66 -20.27
CA LEU A 386 11.80 77.34 -20.93
C LEU A 386 12.21 76.16 -20.03
N GLU A 387 13.25 76.38 -19.20
CA GLU A 387 13.67 75.39 -18.18
C GLU A 387 12.59 75.19 -17.11
N ALA A 388 11.98 76.25 -16.62
CA ALA A 388 10.89 76.20 -15.66
C ALA A 388 9.65 75.53 -16.24
N MET A 389 9.33 75.80 -17.49
CA MET A 389 8.24 75.06 -18.21
C MET A 389 8.58 73.59 -18.37
N THR A 390 9.81 73.25 -18.74
CA THR A 390 10.28 71.86 -18.86
C THR A 390 10.12 71.08 -17.54
N ALA A 391 10.51 71.73 -16.43
CA ALA A 391 10.38 71.13 -15.11
C ALA A 391 8.92 70.82 -14.79
N ILE A 392 8.00 71.74 -15.02
CA ILE A 392 6.56 71.50 -14.83
C ILE A 392 6.06 70.33 -15.73
N LEU A 393 6.41 70.32 -17.02
CA LEU A 393 5.95 69.27 -17.95
C LEU A 393 6.47 67.90 -17.59
N LYS A 394 7.61 67.81 -16.87
CA LYS A 394 8.14 66.51 -16.34
C LYS A 394 7.36 65.98 -15.16
N GLU A 395 6.74 66.86 -14.36
CA GLU A 395 5.88 66.45 -13.23
C GLU A 395 4.56 65.80 -13.69
N TYR A 396 4.19 65.95 -14.97
CA TYR A 396 2.93 65.40 -15.54
C TYR A 396 3.22 64.52 -16.75
N PRO A 397 3.91 63.39 -16.59
CA PRO A 397 4.38 62.56 -17.70
C PRO A 397 3.27 61.97 -18.57
N GLY A 398 2.07 61.71 -17.98
CA GLY A 398 0.90 61.18 -18.69
C GLY A 398 0.11 62.20 -19.49
N SER A 399 0.45 63.53 -19.44
CA SER A 399 -0.32 64.56 -20.09
C SER A 399 0.29 65.06 -21.39
N ASN A 400 -0.57 65.40 -22.37
CA ASN A 400 -0.16 65.94 -23.67
C ASN A 400 -0.43 67.42 -23.74
N PHE A 401 0.41 68.18 -24.46
CA PHE A 401 0.33 69.61 -24.54
C PHE A 401 0.44 70.09 -25.99
N SER A 402 -0.35 71.14 -26.31
CA SER A 402 -0.23 71.89 -27.54
C SER A 402 0.41 73.24 -27.27
N ILE A 403 1.44 73.55 -28.05
CA ILE A 403 2.14 74.85 -28.02
C ILE A 403 1.61 75.69 -29.14
N GLU A 404 1.00 76.83 -28.79
CA GLU A 404 0.33 77.70 -29.75
C GLU A 404 1.09 79.06 -29.87
N GLY A 405 1.47 79.36 -31.11
CA GLY A 405 2.17 80.64 -31.42
C GLY A 405 1.23 81.67 -32.02
N HIS A 406 1.39 82.95 -31.60
CA HIS A 406 0.60 84.06 -32.07
C HIS A 406 1.46 85.29 -32.43
N THR A 407 0.99 86.09 -33.34
CA THR A 407 1.61 87.33 -33.74
C THR A 407 0.65 88.52 -33.51
N ASP A 408 1.16 89.70 -33.62
CA ASP A 408 0.34 90.92 -33.86
C ASP A 408 0.00 91.02 -35.34
N ALA A 409 -0.80 92.05 -35.71
CA ALA A 409 -1.25 92.24 -37.09
C ALA A 409 -0.29 93.10 -37.92
N ASP A 410 1.00 93.24 -37.54
CA ASP A 410 1.97 93.92 -38.38
C ASP A 410 2.54 92.94 -39.43
N GLY A 411 2.37 93.31 -40.71
CA GLY A 411 2.89 92.49 -41.81
C GLY A 411 1.81 91.83 -42.68
N LYS A 412 2.20 90.74 -43.35
CA LYS A 412 1.28 89.94 -44.16
C LYS A 412 0.81 88.73 -43.40
N ASP A 413 -0.46 88.42 -43.46
CA ASP A 413 -1.06 87.26 -42.76
C ASP A 413 -0.28 85.99 -42.97
N THR A 414 0.16 85.69 -44.24
CA THR A 414 0.94 84.49 -44.55
C THR A 414 2.30 84.50 -43.87
N ALA A 415 2.97 85.66 -43.74
CA ALA A 415 4.21 85.77 -43.03
C ALA A 415 4.02 85.63 -41.52
N ASN A 416 2.96 86.15 -40.95
CA ASN A 416 2.57 86.02 -39.54
C ASN A 416 2.20 84.57 -39.23
N GLN A 417 1.49 83.86 -40.11
CA GLN A 417 1.22 82.47 -39.96
C GLN A 417 2.49 81.60 -39.88
N THR A 418 3.41 81.77 -40.86
CA THR A 418 4.67 81.05 -40.91
C THR A 418 5.56 81.40 -39.69
N LEU A 419 5.58 82.66 -39.26
CA LEU A 419 6.37 83.11 -38.12
C LEU A 419 5.89 82.50 -36.80
N SER A 420 4.55 82.43 -36.62
CA SER A 420 3.92 81.82 -35.45
C SER A 420 4.14 80.28 -35.39
N GLU A 421 4.02 79.61 -36.54
CA GLU A 421 4.34 78.15 -36.65
C GLU A 421 5.79 77.90 -36.28
N ASN A 422 6.74 78.66 -36.85
CA ASN A 422 8.14 78.46 -36.56
C ASN A 422 8.47 78.75 -35.08
N ARG A 423 7.82 79.73 -34.44
CA ARG A 423 7.98 80.01 -33.01
C ARG A 423 7.45 78.94 -32.11
N ALA A 424 6.25 78.42 -32.37
CA ALA A 424 5.68 77.32 -31.67
C ALA A 424 6.52 76.03 -31.85
N ALA A 425 6.99 75.78 -33.08
CA ALA A 425 7.89 74.67 -33.35
C ALA A 425 9.26 74.74 -32.61
N ALA A 426 9.83 76.00 -32.53
CA ALA A 426 11.04 76.18 -31.80
C ALA A 426 10.90 75.89 -30.28
N VAL A 427 9.79 76.29 -29.64
CA VAL A 427 9.48 75.94 -28.25
C VAL A 427 9.32 74.45 -28.10
N LYS A 428 8.56 73.81 -28.97
CA LYS A 428 8.42 72.34 -29.00
C LYS A 428 9.79 71.66 -29.09
N ALA A 429 10.62 72.06 -30.06
CA ALA A 429 11.94 71.47 -30.25
C ALA A 429 12.85 71.61 -29.02
N TYR A 430 12.83 72.78 -28.33
CA TYR A 430 13.54 72.92 -27.10
C TYR A 430 13.09 71.99 -25.99
N LEU A 431 11.79 71.91 -25.78
CA LEU A 431 11.23 71.02 -24.74
C LEU A 431 11.60 69.56 -25.01
N ILE A 432 11.61 69.13 -26.28
CA ILE A 432 12.05 67.79 -26.67
C ILE A 432 13.55 67.60 -26.36
N GLU A 433 14.40 68.57 -26.73
CA GLU A 433 15.84 68.60 -26.42
C GLU A 433 16.10 68.39 -24.92
N LYS A 434 15.23 69.01 -24.06
CA LYS A 434 15.30 68.93 -22.59
C LYS A 434 14.62 67.68 -22.01
N GLY A 435 14.22 66.73 -22.87
CA GLY A 435 13.75 65.40 -22.45
C GLY A 435 12.23 65.20 -22.33
N ILE A 436 11.43 66.12 -22.85
CA ILE A 436 9.99 65.86 -22.98
C ILE A 436 9.76 65.01 -24.23
N ALA A 437 9.05 63.89 -24.07
CA ALA A 437 8.77 62.97 -25.19
C ALA A 437 8.03 63.69 -26.33
N GLU A 438 8.48 63.48 -27.58
CA GLU A 438 7.93 64.17 -28.76
C GLU A 438 6.43 63.91 -28.93
N GLY A 439 5.96 62.70 -28.65
CA GLY A 439 4.56 62.30 -28.77
C GLY A 439 3.60 63.07 -27.83
N ARG A 440 4.15 63.68 -26.78
CA ARG A 440 3.39 64.51 -25.82
C ARG A 440 3.21 65.96 -26.26
N LEU A 441 3.92 66.40 -27.28
CA LEU A 441 3.92 67.76 -27.68
C LEU A 441 3.44 67.95 -29.13
N SER A 442 2.47 68.81 -29.32
CA SER A 442 2.10 69.36 -30.60
C SER A 442 2.41 70.83 -30.69
N SER A 443 2.61 71.38 -31.88
CA SER A 443 2.77 72.81 -32.08
C SER A 443 1.93 73.35 -33.22
N LYS A 444 1.36 74.50 -33.05
CA LYS A 444 0.51 75.16 -34.04
C LYS A 444 0.68 76.63 -34.04
N GLY A 445 0.76 77.23 -35.22
CA GLY A 445 0.75 78.70 -35.37
C GLY A 445 -0.68 79.14 -35.72
N PHE A 446 -1.02 80.29 -35.18
CA PHE A 446 -2.29 80.99 -35.43
C PHE A 446 -2.12 82.34 -36.09
N GLY A 447 -0.87 82.78 -36.36
CA GLY A 447 -0.64 84.10 -36.90
C GLY A 447 -1.32 85.19 -36.04
N GLU A 448 -1.98 86.08 -36.70
CA GLU A 448 -2.76 87.17 -36.10
C GLU A 448 -4.25 86.82 -35.89
N SER A 449 -4.69 85.62 -36.24
CA SER A 449 -6.12 85.28 -36.31
C SER A 449 -6.78 85.17 -34.94
N VAL A 450 -6.03 85.06 -33.84
CA VAL A 450 -6.56 84.90 -32.47
C VAL A 450 -5.99 86.00 -31.55
N PRO A 451 -6.38 87.26 -31.70
CA PRO A 451 -5.88 88.31 -30.87
C PRO A 451 -6.52 88.26 -29.46
N VAL A 452 -5.73 88.53 -28.40
CA VAL A 452 -6.20 88.69 -27.00
C VAL A 452 -6.29 90.18 -26.57
N ALA A 453 -5.75 91.05 -27.41
CA ALA A 453 -5.78 92.48 -27.18
C ALA A 453 -5.91 93.23 -28.51
N THR A 454 -6.14 94.55 -28.44
CA THR A 454 -6.28 95.35 -29.68
C THR A 454 -4.94 95.49 -30.39
N ASN A 455 -4.88 95.30 -31.68
CA ASN A 455 -3.74 95.53 -32.55
C ASN A 455 -3.51 97.02 -32.89
N LYS A 456 -4.37 97.94 -32.38
CA LYS A 456 -4.26 99.40 -32.61
C LYS A 456 -3.21 100.06 -31.70
N THR A 457 -2.82 99.47 -30.59
CA THR A 457 -1.89 100.04 -29.64
C THR A 457 -0.63 99.16 -29.52
N LYS A 458 0.52 99.82 -29.24
CA LYS A 458 1.79 99.13 -29.05
C LYS A 458 1.70 98.08 -27.92
N ALA A 459 0.97 98.44 -26.83
CA ALA A 459 0.77 97.55 -25.69
C ALA A 459 -0.09 96.29 -26.10
N GLY A 460 -1.16 96.53 -26.84
CA GLY A 460 -2.02 95.41 -27.30
C GLY A 460 -1.30 94.52 -28.28
N LYS A 461 -0.51 95.06 -29.23
CA LYS A 461 0.34 94.24 -30.11
C LYS A 461 1.32 93.38 -29.32
N ALA A 462 1.92 93.97 -28.27
CA ALA A 462 2.87 93.23 -27.41
C ALA A 462 2.18 92.03 -26.73
N LEU A 463 0.91 92.11 -26.30
CA LEU A 463 0.15 91.01 -25.71
C LEU A 463 -0.24 89.95 -26.76
N ASN A 464 -0.47 90.40 -28.02
CA ASN A 464 -0.77 89.44 -29.07
C ASN A 464 0.45 88.65 -29.52
N ARG A 465 1.68 89.12 -29.44
CA ARG A 465 2.91 88.36 -29.69
C ARG A 465 3.23 87.51 -28.51
N ARG A 466 2.60 86.32 -28.44
CA ARG A 466 2.71 85.41 -27.33
C ARG A 466 2.81 83.91 -27.78
N VAL A 467 3.19 83.07 -26.84
CA VAL A 467 3.00 81.62 -26.90
C VAL A 467 1.97 81.28 -25.85
N GLU A 468 1.13 80.34 -26.17
CA GLU A 468 0.21 79.70 -25.22
C GLU A 468 0.49 78.22 -25.17
N VAL A 469 0.23 77.61 -23.98
CA VAL A 469 0.23 76.14 -23.81
C VAL A 469 -1.18 75.68 -23.49
N LYS A 470 -1.64 74.60 -24.16
CA LYS A 470 -2.92 74.04 -23.90
C LYS A 470 -2.79 72.57 -23.58
N LEU A 471 -3.55 72.08 -22.60
CA LEU A 471 -3.68 70.63 -22.32
C LEU A 471 -4.49 70.02 -23.48
N VAL A 472 -4.00 68.91 -23.98
CA VAL A 472 -4.66 68.10 -25.01
C VAL A 472 -5.19 66.82 -24.34
N PRO A 473 -6.45 66.48 -24.52
CA PRO A 473 -7.03 65.27 -23.94
C PRO A 473 -6.33 63.98 -24.36
#